data_cca2849bbf66ef4b23682f987a3a35cd
#
_entry.id   cca2849bbf66ef4b23682f987a3a35cd
#
_cell.length_a   1.000
_cell.length_b   1.000
_cell.length_c   1.000
_cell.angle_alpha   90.00
_cell.angle_beta   90.00
_cell.angle_gamma   90.00
#
_symmetry.space_group_name_H-M   'P 1'
#
loop_
_entity.id
_entity.type
_entity.pdbx_description
1 polymer ?
#
loop_
_entity_poly.entity_id
_entity_poly.type
_entity_poly.pdbx_seq_one_letter_code
_entity_poly.pdbx_strand_id
1 'polypeptide(L)'
;MRIVIVEDELIAAEFLREILEEAGSTVIAVIESGRDAITTCLAEKPEVVFMDVMLSDSISGCEAAVEISRGSPETRIIFLTAYVDEEMIEYAAQSHAAGYLTKPYNKAQILATLQLVTAKPDEHKRSVEKTDKVFLAEGYVWLETAQRLVKENREVPLGPTAVKLLSLLCSQPGISISNEQIAMHVWGKEVNDKTLRSLIHRIRAATHDDLIQNVSKTGYLIRLASYYSPDE
;
A
#
# COMPACT_ATOMS: atom_id res chain seq x y z
N MET A 1 15.16 -17.07 -1.80
CA MET A 1 13.80 -16.96 -1.25
C MET A 1 12.87 -17.81 -2.10
N ARG A 2 12.02 -18.66 -1.47
CA ARG A 2 11.10 -19.58 -2.17
C ARG A 2 9.75 -18.88 -2.40
N ILE A 3 9.33 -18.79 -3.65
CA ILE A 3 8.12 -18.07 -4.06
C ILE A 3 7.18 -19.01 -4.83
N VAL A 4 5.89 -18.88 -4.60
CA VAL A 4 4.81 -19.43 -5.43
C VAL A 4 4.11 -18.27 -6.13
N ILE A 5 3.79 -18.46 -7.40
CA ILE A 5 2.96 -17.55 -8.20
C ILE A 5 1.64 -18.26 -8.46
N VAL A 6 0.53 -17.57 -8.17
CA VAL A 6 -0.84 -18.03 -8.46
C VAL A 6 -1.47 -17.01 -9.39
N GLU A 7 -1.55 -17.36 -10.66
CA GLU A 7 -1.99 -16.50 -11.75
C GLU A 7 -2.44 -17.40 -12.91
N ASP A 8 -3.66 -17.23 -13.41
CA ASP A 8 -4.21 -18.06 -14.49
C ASP A 8 -3.89 -17.50 -15.87
N GLU A 9 -3.41 -16.24 -15.97
CA GLU A 9 -2.91 -15.67 -17.21
C GLU A 9 -1.42 -16.01 -17.40
N LEU A 10 -1.12 -16.95 -18.29
CA LEU A 10 0.23 -17.47 -18.52
C LEU A 10 1.28 -16.38 -18.79
N ILE A 11 0.92 -15.33 -19.56
CA ILE A 11 1.85 -14.26 -19.91
C ILE A 11 2.19 -13.41 -18.66
N ALA A 12 1.21 -13.13 -17.82
CA ALA A 12 1.41 -12.38 -16.58
C ALA A 12 2.24 -13.20 -15.58
N ALA A 13 1.95 -14.50 -15.45
CA ALA A 13 2.70 -15.42 -14.60
C ALA A 13 4.17 -15.52 -15.02
N GLU A 14 4.45 -15.65 -16.32
CA GLU A 14 5.80 -15.76 -16.86
C GLU A 14 6.59 -14.45 -16.71
N PHE A 15 5.96 -13.30 -16.96
CA PHE A 15 6.56 -11.99 -16.73
C PHE A 15 6.97 -11.82 -15.26
N LEU A 16 6.10 -12.21 -14.32
CA LEU A 16 6.39 -12.15 -12.90
C LEU A 16 7.52 -13.10 -12.51
N ARG A 17 7.51 -14.33 -13.04
CA ARG A 17 8.54 -15.33 -12.80
C ARG A 17 9.92 -14.82 -13.23
N GLU A 18 10.05 -14.33 -14.45
CA GLU A 18 11.31 -13.80 -14.99
C GLU A 18 11.90 -12.71 -14.08
N ILE A 19 11.08 -11.74 -13.66
CA ILE A 19 11.53 -10.64 -12.78
C ILE A 19 12.01 -11.17 -11.43
N LEU A 20 11.28 -12.12 -10.84
CA LEU A 20 11.59 -12.66 -9.52
C LEU A 20 12.86 -13.53 -9.54
N GLU A 21 13.06 -14.31 -10.60
CA GLU A 21 14.25 -15.15 -10.79
C GLU A 21 15.49 -14.30 -11.10
N GLU A 22 15.37 -13.26 -11.93
CA GLU A 22 16.44 -12.29 -12.16
C GLU A 22 16.89 -11.58 -10.85
N ALA A 23 15.94 -11.37 -9.92
CA ALA A 23 16.23 -10.79 -8.62
C ALA A 23 16.81 -11.81 -7.60
N GLY A 24 17.12 -13.03 -8.02
CA GLY A 24 17.74 -14.07 -7.19
C GLY A 24 16.76 -14.85 -6.30
N SER A 25 15.46 -14.77 -6.56
CA SER A 25 14.46 -15.60 -5.91
C SER A 25 14.31 -16.95 -6.65
N THR A 26 13.74 -17.96 -5.99
CA THR A 26 13.43 -19.25 -6.59
C THR A 26 11.92 -19.39 -6.69
N VAL A 27 11.37 -19.34 -7.90
CA VAL A 27 9.95 -19.65 -8.13
C VAL A 27 9.80 -21.17 -8.13
N ILE A 28 9.16 -21.70 -7.09
CA ILE A 28 9.03 -23.16 -6.88
C ILE A 28 7.81 -23.74 -7.57
N ALA A 29 6.79 -22.92 -7.83
CA ALA A 29 5.62 -23.30 -8.60
C ALA A 29 4.94 -22.08 -9.23
N VAL A 30 4.33 -22.29 -10.39
CA VAL A 30 3.34 -21.40 -11.02
C VAL A 30 2.04 -22.18 -11.09
N ILE A 31 0.95 -21.62 -10.58
CA ILE A 31 -0.31 -22.32 -10.35
C ILE A 31 -1.45 -21.47 -10.89
N GLU A 32 -2.40 -22.09 -11.57
CA GLU A 32 -3.51 -21.42 -12.25
C GLU A 32 -4.81 -21.45 -11.45
N SER A 33 -4.87 -22.22 -10.34
CA SER A 33 -6.11 -22.43 -9.56
C SER A 33 -5.93 -22.18 -8.07
N GLY A 34 -6.97 -21.64 -7.41
CA GLY A 34 -6.98 -21.41 -5.97
C GLY A 34 -6.87 -22.72 -5.16
N ARG A 35 -7.49 -23.79 -5.65
CA ARG A 35 -7.44 -25.13 -4.99
C ARG A 35 -6.03 -25.72 -4.98
N ASP A 36 -5.34 -25.68 -6.11
CA ASP A 36 -3.99 -26.19 -6.20
C ASP A 36 -3.01 -25.30 -5.45
N ALA A 37 -3.27 -23.99 -5.41
CA ALA A 37 -2.52 -23.04 -4.62
C ALA A 37 -2.56 -23.39 -3.12
N ILE A 38 -3.74 -23.66 -2.56
CA ILE A 38 -3.89 -24.10 -1.17
C ILE A 38 -3.05 -25.37 -0.92
N THR A 39 -3.25 -26.40 -1.75
CA THR A 39 -2.57 -27.69 -1.60
C THR A 39 -1.06 -27.54 -1.64
N THR A 40 -0.55 -26.81 -2.63
CA THR A 40 0.88 -26.61 -2.83
C THR A 40 1.49 -25.75 -1.74
N CYS A 41 0.87 -24.65 -1.37
CA CYS A 41 1.40 -23.76 -0.34
C CYS A 41 1.43 -24.42 1.05
N LEU A 42 0.45 -25.25 1.39
CA LEU A 42 0.44 -26.00 2.65
C LEU A 42 1.53 -27.10 2.69
N ALA A 43 1.83 -27.72 1.54
CA ALA A 43 2.87 -28.74 1.43
C ALA A 43 4.28 -28.13 1.40
N GLU A 44 4.49 -27.12 0.55
CA GLU A 44 5.80 -26.54 0.25
C GLU A 44 6.21 -25.42 1.20
N LYS A 45 5.24 -24.77 1.87
CA LYS A 45 5.44 -23.64 2.79
C LYS A 45 6.37 -22.58 2.21
N PRO A 46 5.97 -21.91 1.11
CA PRO A 46 6.77 -20.85 0.50
C PRO A 46 6.93 -19.67 1.46
N GLU A 47 8.00 -18.90 1.28
CA GLU A 47 8.20 -17.66 2.04
C GLU A 47 7.24 -16.54 1.57
N VAL A 48 6.95 -16.51 0.25
CA VAL A 48 6.05 -15.52 -0.37
C VAL A 48 5.16 -16.20 -1.40
N VAL A 49 3.90 -15.76 -1.46
CA VAL A 49 2.95 -16.10 -2.52
C VAL A 49 2.50 -14.82 -3.20
N PHE A 50 2.68 -14.72 -4.52
CA PHE A 50 1.97 -13.76 -5.34
C PHE A 50 0.66 -14.39 -5.76
N MET A 51 -0.47 -13.77 -5.39
CA MET A 51 -1.80 -14.33 -5.52
C MET A 51 -2.70 -13.42 -6.34
N ASP A 52 -3.09 -13.83 -7.54
CA ASP A 52 -4.16 -13.11 -8.25
C ASP A 52 -5.48 -13.24 -7.50
N VAL A 53 -6.16 -12.13 -7.32
CA VAL A 53 -7.49 -12.06 -6.70
C VAL A 53 -8.54 -12.77 -7.58
N MET A 54 -8.43 -12.58 -8.90
CA MET A 54 -9.42 -13.07 -9.88
C MET A 54 -8.89 -14.31 -10.59
N LEU A 55 -9.11 -15.48 -10.01
CA LEU A 55 -8.81 -16.77 -10.64
C LEU A 55 -10.03 -17.34 -11.35
N SER A 56 -9.80 -18.11 -12.42
CA SER A 56 -10.87 -18.67 -13.26
C SER A 56 -11.56 -19.90 -12.65
N ASP A 57 -11.11 -20.38 -11.50
CA ASP A 57 -11.69 -21.57 -10.86
C ASP A 57 -12.80 -21.24 -9.84
N SER A 58 -13.26 -22.26 -9.09
CA SER A 58 -14.33 -22.14 -8.10
C SER A 58 -13.90 -21.52 -6.77
N ILE A 59 -12.60 -21.31 -6.55
CA ILE A 59 -12.01 -20.72 -5.35
C ILE A 59 -11.23 -19.49 -5.77
N SER A 60 -11.70 -18.32 -5.36
CA SER A 60 -11.00 -17.06 -5.62
C SER A 60 -9.62 -17.02 -4.94
N GLY A 61 -8.72 -16.17 -5.45
CA GLY A 61 -7.42 -15.97 -4.80
C GLY A 61 -7.56 -15.43 -3.38
N CYS A 62 -8.60 -14.67 -3.09
CA CYS A 62 -8.90 -14.18 -1.75
C CYS A 62 -9.26 -15.32 -0.79
N GLU A 63 -10.14 -16.23 -1.18
CA GLU A 63 -10.50 -17.41 -0.38
C GLU A 63 -9.30 -18.34 -0.18
N ALA A 64 -8.52 -18.58 -1.24
CA ALA A 64 -7.30 -19.37 -1.17
C ALA A 64 -6.29 -18.76 -0.20
N ALA A 65 -6.12 -17.44 -0.21
CA ALA A 65 -5.22 -16.72 0.69
C ALA A 65 -5.59 -16.90 2.16
N VAL A 66 -6.88 -16.85 2.50
CA VAL A 66 -7.36 -17.09 3.88
C VAL A 66 -7.02 -18.49 4.35
N GLU A 67 -7.25 -19.52 3.51
CA GLU A 67 -6.93 -20.91 3.86
C GLU A 67 -5.41 -21.15 3.99
N ILE A 68 -4.62 -20.58 3.08
CA ILE A 68 -3.14 -20.65 3.14
C ILE A 68 -2.64 -20.00 4.44
N SER A 69 -3.13 -18.82 4.77
CA SER A 69 -2.74 -18.06 5.96
C SER A 69 -3.02 -18.82 7.27
N ARG A 70 -4.16 -19.54 7.33
CA ARG A 70 -4.51 -20.38 8.48
C ARG A 70 -3.58 -21.59 8.64
N GLY A 71 -3.23 -22.24 7.54
CA GLY A 71 -2.42 -23.45 7.56
C GLY A 71 -0.90 -23.21 7.49
N SER A 72 -0.48 -22.03 7.02
CA SER A 72 0.92 -21.61 6.90
C SER A 72 1.08 -20.13 7.27
N PRO A 73 1.00 -19.76 8.54
CA PRO A 73 1.00 -18.35 8.99
C PRO A 73 2.32 -17.62 8.73
N GLU A 74 3.40 -18.32 8.46
CA GLU A 74 4.70 -17.73 8.09
C GLU A 74 4.77 -17.33 6.60
N THR A 75 3.86 -17.85 5.77
CA THR A 75 3.79 -17.52 4.35
C THR A 75 3.20 -16.11 4.17
N ARG A 76 3.95 -15.25 3.52
CA ARG A 76 3.52 -13.87 3.23
C ARG A 76 2.79 -13.82 1.90
N ILE A 77 1.60 -13.23 1.89
CA ILE A 77 0.76 -13.13 0.69
C ILE A 77 0.81 -11.72 0.14
N ILE A 78 1.08 -11.60 -1.15
CA ILE A 78 1.02 -10.36 -1.94
C ILE A 78 -0.08 -10.55 -2.98
N PHE A 79 -1.17 -9.78 -2.85
CA PHE A 79 -2.23 -9.84 -3.84
C PHE A 79 -1.88 -9.11 -5.14
N LEU A 80 -2.31 -9.69 -6.25
CA LEU A 80 -2.30 -9.07 -7.59
C LEU A 80 -3.75 -8.75 -7.94
N THR A 81 -4.07 -7.49 -8.20
CA THR A 81 -5.48 -7.10 -8.43
C THR A 81 -5.61 -6.00 -9.47
N ALA A 82 -6.66 -6.04 -10.28
CA ALA A 82 -7.01 -4.94 -11.18
C ALA A 82 -7.66 -3.76 -10.44
N TYR A 83 -8.31 -4.03 -9.31
CA TYR A 83 -9.02 -3.03 -8.50
C TYR A 83 -8.86 -3.33 -7.01
N VAL A 84 -8.79 -2.29 -6.21
CA VAL A 84 -8.86 -2.38 -4.74
C VAL A 84 -10.25 -1.90 -4.32
N ASP A 85 -11.13 -2.83 -3.97
CA ASP A 85 -12.46 -2.57 -3.45
C ASP A 85 -12.58 -2.96 -1.97
N GLU A 86 -13.75 -2.72 -1.37
CA GLU A 86 -13.99 -3.00 0.05
C GLU A 86 -13.90 -4.51 0.36
N GLU A 87 -14.35 -5.36 -0.56
CA GLU A 87 -14.33 -6.80 -0.39
C GLU A 87 -12.89 -7.35 -0.38
N MET A 88 -12.05 -6.89 -1.30
CA MET A 88 -10.62 -7.22 -1.34
C MET A 88 -9.89 -6.77 -0.07
N ILE A 89 -10.21 -5.59 0.46
CA ILE A 89 -9.64 -5.09 1.72
C ILE A 89 -10.01 -5.99 2.90
N GLU A 90 -11.25 -6.47 2.95
CA GLU A 90 -11.70 -7.38 4.01
C GLU A 90 -10.97 -8.73 3.95
N TYR A 91 -10.82 -9.31 2.76
CA TYR A 91 -10.04 -10.53 2.58
C TYR A 91 -8.55 -10.35 2.89
N ALA A 92 -7.97 -9.21 2.50
CA ALA A 92 -6.58 -8.88 2.82
C ALA A 92 -6.36 -8.81 4.35
N ALA A 93 -7.33 -8.25 5.09
CA ALA A 93 -7.28 -8.23 6.55
C ALA A 93 -7.42 -9.63 7.17
N GLN A 94 -8.33 -10.47 6.66
CA GLN A 94 -8.55 -11.84 7.15
C GLN A 94 -7.37 -12.77 6.85
N SER A 95 -6.73 -12.62 5.69
CA SER A 95 -5.57 -13.41 5.29
C SER A 95 -4.25 -12.88 5.85
N HIS A 96 -4.25 -11.78 6.61
CA HIS A 96 -3.04 -11.09 7.07
C HIS A 96 -2.08 -10.80 5.90
N ALA A 97 -2.64 -10.40 4.75
CA ALA A 97 -1.85 -10.14 3.56
C ALA A 97 -0.74 -9.13 3.84
N ALA A 98 0.44 -9.43 3.36
CA ALA A 98 1.62 -8.62 3.58
C ALA A 98 1.69 -7.41 2.63
N GLY A 99 0.97 -7.46 1.50
CA GLY A 99 0.92 -6.38 0.53
C GLY A 99 -0.01 -6.67 -0.65
N TYR A 100 -0.11 -5.71 -1.57
CA TYR A 100 -0.80 -5.87 -2.84
C TYR A 100 -0.11 -5.08 -3.96
N LEU A 101 -0.31 -5.52 -5.20
CA LEU A 101 0.12 -4.86 -6.43
C LEU A 101 -1.09 -4.68 -7.35
N THR A 102 -1.32 -3.46 -7.82
CA THR A 102 -2.39 -3.17 -8.80
C THR A 102 -1.90 -3.42 -10.22
N LYS A 103 -2.65 -4.20 -10.99
CA LYS A 103 -2.42 -4.41 -12.43
C LYS A 103 -2.82 -3.14 -13.23
N PRO A 104 -2.03 -2.68 -14.21
CA PRO A 104 -0.74 -3.21 -14.63
C PRO A 104 0.42 -2.78 -13.71
N TYR A 105 1.29 -3.69 -13.34
CA TYR A 105 2.48 -3.43 -12.53
C TYR A 105 3.77 -3.54 -13.36
N ASN A 106 4.84 -2.92 -12.90
CA ASN A 106 6.15 -2.98 -13.53
C ASN A 106 7.19 -3.62 -12.61
N LYS A 107 8.38 -3.91 -13.17
CA LYS A 107 9.51 -4.55 -12.46
C LYS A 107 9.87 -3.82 -11.15
N ALA A 108 9.92 -2.48 -11.16
CA ALA A 108 10.29 -1.71 -9.99
C ALA A 108 9.27 -1.87 -8.85
N GLN A 109 7.97 -1.87 -9.16
CA GLN A 109 6.90 -2.09 -8.19
C GLN A 109 6.94 -3.50 -7.59
N ILE A 110 7.14 -4.54 -8.42
CA ILE A 110 7.26 -5.93 -7.96
C ILE A 110 8.41 -6.06 -6.96
N LEU A 111 9.61 -5.58 -7.32
CA LEU A 111 10.79 -5.69 -6.48
C LEU A 111 10.69 -4.86 -5.20
N ALA A 112 10.15 -3.64 -5.28
CA ALA A 112 9.93 -2.80 -4.11
C ALA A 112 8.95 -3.46 -3.12
N THR A 113 7.81 -3.99 -3.60
CA THR A 113 6.83 -4.68 -2.76
C THR A 113 7.44 -5.93 -2.14
N LEU A 114 8.20 -6.72 -2.91
CA LEU A 114 8.87 -7.91 -2.41
C LEU A 114 9.86 -7.57 -1.30
N GLN A 115 10.69 -6.54 -1.48
CA GLN A 115 11.65 -6.07 -0.46
C GLN A 115 10.95 -5.62 0.81
N LEU A 116 9.88 -4.84 0.72
CA LEU A 116 9.10 -4.38 1.87
C LEU A 116 8.50 -5.56 2.65
N VAL A 117 7.91 -6.51 1.93
CA VAL A 117 7.25 -7.67 2.52
C VAL A 117 8.25 -8.63 3.16
N THR A 118 9.46 -8.76 2.63
CA THR A 118 10.46 -9.73 3.07
C THR A 118 11.52 -9.18 4.02
N ALA A 119 11.51 -7.88 4.28
CA ALA A 119 12.41 -7.26 5.25
C ALA A 119 12.32 -7.98 6.61
N LYS A 120 13.43 -8.53 7.08
CA LYS A 120 13.49 -9.21 8.38
C LYS A 120 13.31 -8.19 9.51
N PRO A 121 12.51 -8.51 10.55
CA PRO A 121 12.31 -7.60 11.68
C PRO A 121 13.60 -7.17 12.40
N ASP A 122 14.68 -7.94 12.29
CA ASP A 122 15.92 -7.68 13.04
C ASP A 122 16.93 -6.75 12.35
N GLU A 123 16.86 -6.56 11.04
CA GLU A 123 17.70 -5.56 10.37
C GLU A 123 17.01 -4.18 10.28
N HIS A 124 15.69 -4.13 10.44
CA HIS A 124 14.92 -2.89 10.46
C HIS A 124 14.50 -2.42 11.86
N LYS A 125 14.87 -3.13 12.94
CA LYS A 125 14.74 -2.59 14.32
C LYS A 125 15.62 -1.38 14.60
N ARG A 126 16.45 -0.96 13.64
CA ARG A 126 17.11 0.36 13.65
C ARG A 126 16.46 1.41 12.75
N SER A 127 15.38 1.07 12.00
CA SER A 127 14.70 2.04 11.13
C SER A 127 13.19 1.85 10.98
N VAL A 128 12.57 0.92 11.75
CA VAL A 128 11.12 0.87 12.00
C VAL A 128 10.93 0.65 13.51
N GLU A 129 11.46 1.51 14.31
CA GLU A 129 10.54 2.34 15.10
C GLU A 129 9.42 2.70 14.13
N LYS A 130 8.13 2.43 14.45
CA LYS A 130 7.01 3.17 13.86
C LYS A 130 7.56 4.56 13.68
N THR A 131 8.00 4.90 12.47
CA THR A 131 8.55 6.23 12.31
C THR A 131 7.35 7.08 12.51
N ASP A 132 7.29 7.69 13.67
CA ASP A 132 6.37 8.75 14.04
C ASP A 132 6.39 9.87 12.96
N LYS A 133 6.98 9.54 11.79
CA LYS A 133 7.35 10.46 10.73
C LYS A 133 6.93 9.94 9.37
N VAL A 134 6.03 10.64 8.73
CA VAL A 134 5.70 10.46 7.31
C VAL A 134 6.45 11.52 6.50
N PHE A 135 7.37 11.11 5.64
CA PHE A 135 8.12 12.02 4.77
C PHE A 135 7.27 12.42 3.57
N LEU A 136 7.02 13.71 3.46
CA LEU A 136 6.13 14.30 2.48
C LEU A 136 6.92 15.09 1.43
N ALA A 137 6.28 15.40 0.31
CA ALA A 137 6.85 16.23 -0.73
C ALA A 137 7.38 17.57 -0.19
N GLU A 138 8.29 18.19 -0.90
CA GLU A 138 8.86 19.50 -0.58
C GLU A 138 9.60 19.56 0.77
N GLY A 139 10.07 18.39 1.27
CA GLY A 139 10.84 18.31 2.51
C GLY A 139 10.03 18.45 3.80
N TYR A 140 8.72 18.32 3.72
CA TYR A 140 7.86 18.28 4.90
C TYR A 140 7.90 16.90 5.56
N VAL A 141 7.72 16.88 6.88
CA VAL A 141 7.63 15.66 7.68
C VAL A 141 6.42 15.78 8.61
N TRP A 142 5.51 14.84 8.52
CA TRP A 142 4.40 14.70 9.46
C TRP A 142 4.83 13.81 10.63
N LEU A 143 4.67 14.30 11.86
CA LEU A 143 4.91 13.57 13.10
C LEU A 143 3.57 13.00 13.60
N GLU A 144 3.39 11.69 13.45
CA GLU A 144 2.10 11.01 13.69
C GLU A 144 1.65 11.13 15.14
N THR A 145 2.49 10.76 16.11
CA THR A 145 2.15 10.81 17.55
C THR A 145 1.98 12.26 18.03
N ALA A 146 2.82 13.17 17.55
CA ALA A 146 2.76 14.58 17.95
C ALA A 146 1.67 15.37 17.21
N GLN A 147 1.09 14.80 16.11
CA GLN A 147 0.12 15.47 15.24
C GLN A 147 0.61 16.84 14.75
N ARG A 148 1.87 16.87 14.27
CA ARG A 148 2.56 18.11 13.85
C ARG A 148 3.21 17.95 12.49
N LEU A 149 3.15 19.03 11.71
CA LEU A 149 3.90 19.16 10.46
C LEU A 149 5.18 19.93 10.71
N VAL A 150 6.32 19.41 10.19
CA VAL A 150 7.65 20.00 10.38
C VAL A 150 8.31 20.17 9.00
N LYS A 151 9.04 21.26 8.82
CA LYS A 151 9.95 21.47 7.69
C LYS A 151 11.28 22.03 8.21
N GLU A 152 12.40 21.47 7.74
CA GLU A 152 13.75 21.89 8.17
C GLU A 152 13.90 21.98 9.71
N ASN A 153 13.34 20.99 10.41
CA ASN A 153 13.32 20.90 11.87
C ASN A 153 12.55 22.02 12.59
N ARG A 154 11.66 22.75 11.89
CA ARG A 154 10.79 23.79 12.43
C ARG A 154 9.33 23.38 12.27
N GLU A 155 8.54 23.58 13.32
CA GLU A 155 7.09 23.32 13.28
C GLU A 155 6.39 24.30 12.37
N VAL A 156 5.52 23.80 11.49
CA VAL A 156 4.62 24.59 10.65
C VAL A 156 3.33 24.82 11.45
N PRO A 157 2.99 26.04 11.81
CA PRO A 157 1.81 26.32 12.62
C PRO A 157 0.53 26.04 11.80
N LEU A 158 -0.26 25.07 12.27
CA LEU A 158 -1.52 24.68 11.65
C LEU A 158 -2.66 24.73 12.66
N GLY A 159 -3.84 25.16 12.20
CA GLY A 159 -5.04 25.14 13.03
C GLY A 159 -5.59 23.70 13.20
N PRO A 160 -6.42 23.47 14.26
CA PRO A 160 -6.90 22.11 14.59
C PRO A 160 -7.59 21.38 13.44
N THR A 161 -8.32 22.07 12.59
CA THR A 161 -9.02 21.50 11.42
C THR A 161 -8.03 21.05 10.34
N ALA A 162 -6.93 21.79 10.15
CA ALA A 162 -5.87 21.44 9.23
C ALA A 162 -5.07 20.21 9.73
N VAL A 163 -4.82 20.12 11.03
CA VAL A 163 -4.18 18.97 11.67
C VAL A 163 -5.02 17.72 11.46
N LYS A 164 -6.35 17.76 11.67
CA LYS A 164 -7.24 16.62 11.41
C LYS A 164 -7.20 16.16 9.94
N LEU A 165 -7.19 17.10 9.00
CA LEU A 165 -7.10 16.75 7.58
C LEU A 165 -5.75 16.10 7.25
N LEU A 166 -4.65 16.66 7.71
CA LEU A 166 -3.32 16.09 7.48
C LEU A 166 -3.15 14.73 8.15
N SER A 167 -3.65 14.54 9.37
CA SER A 167 -3.65 13.24 10.03
C SER A 167 -4.37 12.18 9.20
N LEU A 168 -5.55 12.50 8.65
CA LEU A 168 -6.28 11.60 7.79
C LEU A 168 -5.51 11.29 6.49
N LEU A 169 -5.00 12.31 5.80
CA LEU A 169 -4.26 12.10 4.55
C LEU A 169 -2.92 11.37 4.78
N CYS A 170 -2.26 11.60 5.91
CA CYS A 170 -1.01 10.93 6.27
C CYS A 170 -1.19 9.51 6.81
N SER A 171 -2.41 9.13 7.23
CA SER A 171 -2.70 7.73 7.58
C SER A 171 -2.72 6.80 6.37
N GLN A 172 -2.97 7.35 5.17
CA GLN A 172 -2.98 6.64 3.88
C GLN A 172 -2.25 7.48 2.80
N PRO A 173 -0.93 7.71 2.96
CA PRO A 173 -0.21 8.63 2.10
C PRO A 173 -0.13 8.11 0.66
N GLY A 174 -0.36 9.00 -0.31
CA GLY A 174 -0.41 8.67 -1.73
C GLY A 174 -1.75 8.11 -2.22
N ILE A 175 -2.67 7.79 -1.30
CA ILE A 175 -4.03 7.33 -1.62
C ILE A 175 -4.99 8.52 -1.62
N SER A 176 -5.89 8.56 -2.61
CA SER A 176 -6.91 9.60 -2.70
C SER A 176 -8.07 9.30 -1.76
N ILE A 177 -8.43 10.27 -0.92
CA ILE A 177 -9.56 10.19 0.02
C ILE A 177 -10.69 11.08 -0.49
N SER A 178 -11.93 10.56 -0.50
CA SER A 178 -13.08 11.27 -1.05
C SER A 178 -13.46 12.51 -0.23
N ASN A 179 -14.16 13.46 -0.87
CA ASN A 179 -14.63 14.68 -0.19
C ASN A 179 -15.55 14.35 0.98
N GLU A 180 -16.40 13.31 0.84
CA GLU A 180 -17.33 12.85 1.87
C GLU A 180 -16.58 12.26 3.07
N GLN A 181 -15.60 11.39 2.83
CA GLN A 181 -14.76 10.81 3.89
C GLN A 181 -13.99 11.89 4.65
N ILE A 182 -13.41 12.85 3.93
CA ILE A 182 -12.74 14.01 4.53
C ILE A 182 -13.72 14.81 5.39
N ALA A 183 -14.92 15.11 4.86
CA ALA A 183 -15.93 15.90 5.57
C ALA A 183 -16.35 15.23 6.88
N MET A 184 -16.62 13.93 6.82
CA MET A 184 -17.01 13.15 8.02
C MET A 184 -15.89 13.10 9.05
N HIS A 185 -14.63 12.88 8.63
CA HIS A 185 -13.50 12.82 9.56
C HIS A 185 -13.19 14.18 10.21
N VAL A 186 -13.18 15.25 9.42
CA VAL A 186 -12.74 16.58 9.87
C VAL A 186 -13.82 17.33 10.63
N TRP A 187 -15.08 17.24 10.20
CA TRP A 187 -16.21 18.00 10.77
C TRP A 187 -17.30 17.13 11.42
N GLY A 188 -17.28 15.80 11.22
CA GLY A 188 -18.31 14.88 11.70
C GLY A 188 -19.66 15.02 10.98
N LYS A 189 -19.68 15.68 9.82
CA LYS A 189 -20.87 15.93 9.00
C LYS A 189 -20.49 16.31 7.58
N GLU A 190 -21.43 16.19 6.68
CA GLU A 190 -21.25 16.74 5.32
C GLU A 190 -21.03 18.24 5.33
N VAL A 191 -20.14 18.70 4.50
CA VAL A 191 -19.86 20.11 4.26
C VAL A 191 -19.88 20.40 2.77
N ASN A 192 -20.14 21.66 2.39
CA ASN A 192 -20.07 22.05 1.00
C ASN A 192 -18.60 22.06 0.50
N ASP A 193 -18.43 21.84 -0.79
CA ASP A 193 -17.11 21.83 -1.45
C ASP A 193 -16.30 23.10 -1.20
N LYS A 194 -16.95 24.24 -1.04
CA LYS A 194 -16.29 25.52 -0.78
C LYS A 194 -15.57 25.51 0.57
N THR A 195 -16.16 24.88 1.58
CA THR A 195 -15.56 24.75 2.92
C THR A 195 -14.28 23.92 2.87
N LEU A 196 -14.33 22.76 2.21
CA LEU A 196 -13.17 21.89 2.04
C LEU A 196 -12.06 22.57 1.22
N ARG A 197 -12.40 23.16 0.07
CA ARG A 197 -11.44 23.91 -0.76
C ARG A 197 -10.77 25.05 0.00
N SER A 198 -11.53 25.77 0.83
CA SER A 198 -10.99 26.86 1.66
C SER A 198 -10.00 26.34 2.72
N LEU A 199 -10.26 25.16 3.29
CA LEU A 199 -9.32 24.53 4.22
C LEU A 199 -8.02 24.12 3.51
N ILE A 200 -8.13 23.46 2.35
CA ILE A 200 -6.98 23.04 1.56
C ILE A 200 -6.15 24.25 1.08
N HIS A 201 -6.81 25.29 0.61
CA HIS A 201 -6.12 26.52 0.23
C HIS A 201 -5.32 27.13 1.39
N ARG A 202 -5.88 27.15 2.60
CA ARG A 202 -5.16 27.65 3.79
C ARG A 202 -3.96 26.78 4.15
N ILE A 203 -4.07 25.44 4.01
CA ILE A 203 -2.94 24.55 4.26
C ILE A 203 -1.85 24.80 3.20
N ARG A 204 -2.19 24.87 1.93
CA ARG A 204 -1.25 25.16 0.85
C ARG A 204 -0.56 26.51 1.02
N ALA A 205 -1.29 27.54 1.42
CA ALA A 205 -0.72 28.86 1.71
C ALA A 205 0.26 28.86 2.90
N ALA A 206 0.08 27.95 3.87
CA ALA A 206 0.98 27.78 5.00
C ALA A 206 2.14 26.80 4.70
N THR A 207 2.06 26.04 3.61
CA THR A 207 3.02 25.00 3.24
C THR A 207 3.49 25.17 1.78
N HIS A 208 3.03 24.30 0.88
CA HIS A 208 3.30 24.32 -0.55
C HIS A 208 2.10 23.79 -1.33
N ASP A 209 1.86 24.34 -2.53
CA ASP A 209 0.72 23.96 -3.37
C ASP A 209 0.72 22.47 -3.76
N ASP A 210 1.91 21.89 -3.93
CA ASP A 210 2.08 20.49 -4.32
C ASP A 210 1.97 19.48 -3.18
N LEU A 211 1.87 19.94 -1.92
CA LEU A 211 1.80 19.01 -0.78
C LEU A 211 0.53 18.17 -0.77
N ILE A 212 -0.62 18.80 -1.07
CA ILE A 212 -1.92 18.14 -1.19
C ILE A 212 -2.36 18.23 -2.64
N GLN A 213 -2.55 17.11 -3.30
CA GLN A 213 -2.97 17.04 -4.69
C GLN A 213 -4.48 16.75 -4.81
N ASN A 214 -5.15 17.45 -5.72
CA ASN A 214 -6.53 17.13 -6.09
C ASN A 214 -6.52 16.06 -7.17
N VAL A 215 -7.23 14.96 -6.93
CA VAL A 215 -7.47 13.90 -7.91
C VAL A 215 -8.88 14.06 -8.44
N SER A 216 -8.99 14.48 -9.70
CA SER A 216 -10.28 14.78 -10.36
C SER A 216 -11.31 13.67 -10.11
N LYS A 217 -12.48 14.05 -9.58
CA LYS A 217 -13.63 13.19 -9.26
C LYS A 217 -13.41 12.17 -8.12
N THR A 218 -12.22 12.08 -7.55
CA THR A 218 -11.91 11.09 -6.51
C THR A 218 -11.71 11.74 -5.14
N GLY A 219 -11.10 12.94 -5.08
CA GLY A 219 -10.86 13.65 -3.82
C GLY A 219 -9.46 14.23 -3.71
N TYR A 220 -8.82 14.07 -2.56
CA TYR A 220 -7.50 14.63 -2.29
C TYR A 220 -6.54 13.57 -1.74
N LEU A 221 -5.26 13.68 -2.09
CA LEU A 221 -4.18 12.90 -1.52
C LEU A 221 -3.05 13.80 -1.01
N ILE A 222 -2.22 13.27 -0.11
CA ILE A 222 -0.97 13.90 0.27
C ILE A 222 0.18 13.27 -0.49
N ARG A 223 1.09 14.08 -1.01
CA ARG A 223 2.25 13.60 -1.76
C ARG A 223 3.39 13.19 -0.82
N LEU A 224 3.92 12.00 -1.06
CA LEU A 224 5.15 11.55 -0.43
C LEU A 224 6.37 12.25 -1.02
N ALA A 225 7.46 12.30 -0.25
CA ALA A 225 8.76 12.66 -0.78
C ALA A 225 9.12 11.73 -1.93
N SER A 226 9.47 12.28 -3.09
CA SER A 226 10.09 11.51 -4.15
C SER A 226 11.45 11.06 -3.62
N TYR A 227 11.76 9.76 -3.63
CA TYR A 227 13.12 9.29 -3.41
C TYR A 227 13.98 9.89 -4.54
N TYR A 228 14.83 10.81 -4.18
CA TYR A 228 15.83 11.35 -5.07
C TYR A 228 16.79 10.20 -5.40
N SER A 229 16.81 9.73 -6.65
CA SER A 229 17.95 8.96 -7.15
C SER A 229 19.12 9.93 -7.26
N PRO A 230 20.23 9.74 -6.54
CA PRO A 230 21.41 10.54 -6.75
C PRO A 230 22.18 9.94 -7.92
N ASP A 231 21.78 10.27 -9.17
CA ASP A 231 22.57 10.10 -10.38
C ASP A 231 22.06 11.06 -11.47
N GLU A 232 22.53 12.27 -11.41
CA GLU A 232 22.93 13.13 -12.51
C GLU A 232 24.20 13.91 -12.12
#